data_efb9390e4d0c6a2fc5cf0c64d561fb1e
#
_entry.id   efb9390e4d0c6a2fc5cf0c64d561fb1e
#
_cell.length_a   1.000
_cell.length_b   1.000
_cell.length_c   1.000
_cell.angle_alpha   90.00
_cell.angle_beta   90.00
_cell.angle_gamma   90.00
#
_symmetry.space_group_name_H-M   'P 1'
#
loop_
_entity.id
_entity.type
_entity.pdbx_description
1 polymer ?
#
loop_
_entity_poly.entity_id
_entity_poly.type
_entity_poly.pdbx_seq_one_letter_code
_entity_poly.pdbx_strand_id
1 'polypeptide(L)' 'MSKAPSMQEPADKTRVNLHEEWELAYWVKLLGTNENDLRHAVQEVGAKTDAVRQHLGKRQSQT' A
#
# COMPACT_ATOMS: atom_id res chain seq x y z
N MET A 1 -9.02 -26.14 5.24
CA MET A 1 -9.02 -25.85 5.20
C MET A 1 -8.80 -25.04 5.26
N SER A 2 -8.84 -24.61 5.14
CA SER A 2 -8.84 -23.83 5.24
C SER A 2 -8.30 -22.99 5.06
N LYS A 3 -8.16 -22.32 4.76
CA LYS A 3 -7.72 -21.52 4.49
C LYS A 3 -7.51 -20.54 5.16
N ALA A 4 -6.72 -20.13 5.27
CA ALA A 4 -6.43 -19.16 5.99
C ALA A 4 -6.76 -18.02 5.60
N PRO A 5 -7.46 -17.60 5.80
CA PRO A 5 -7.92 -16.54 5.41
C PRO A 5 -7.42 -15.34 5.75
N SER A 6 -6.79 -15.15 6.58
CA SER A 6 -6.40 -13.90 6.92
C SER A 6 -5.57 -13.20 5.98
N MET A 7 -5.05 -13.82 5.00
CA MET A 7 -4.20 -13.13 4.14
C MET A 7 -4.77 -12.94 2.84
N GLN A 8 -5.53 -11.99 2.62
CA GLN A 8 -6.02 -11.69 1.32
C GLN A 8 -5.01 -10.86 0.57
N GLU A 9 -4.93 -11.03 -0.70
CA GLU A 9 -4.02 -10.27 -1.53
C GLU A 9 -4.80 -9.60 -2.64
N PRO A 10 -4.40 -8.44 -3.06
CA PRO A 10 -5.09 -7.74 -4.13
C PRO A 10 -4.95 -8.50 -5.44
N ALA A 11 -5.95 -8.40 -6.26
CA ALA A 11 -5.91 -9.05 -7.55
C ALA A 11 -4.83 -8.40 -8.41
N ASP A 12 -4.65 -7.11 -8.29
CA ASP A 12 -3.68 -6.41 -9.10
C ASP A 12 -2.69 -5.75 -8.18
N LYS A 13 -1.52 -6.32 -8.05
CA LYS A 13 -0.51 -5.79 -7.15
C LYS A 13 0.33 -4.68 -7.76
N THR A 14 0.04 -4.31 -8.99
CA THR A 14 0.76 -3.22 -9.59
C THR A 14 0.09 -1.89 -9.28
N ARG A 15 -1.08 -1.92 -8.66
CA ARG A 15 -1.77 -0.70 -8.32
C ARG A 15 -2.21 -0.75 -6.87
N VAL A 16 -2.08 0.35 -6.20
CA VAL A 16 -2.48 0.45 -4.81
C VAL A 16 -3.94 0.89 -4.80
N ASN A 17 -4.80 0.01 -4.37
CA ASN A 17 -6.22 0.30 -4.35
C ASN A 17 -6.65 0.51 -2.91
N LEU A 18 -7.15 1.66 -2.59
CA LEU A 18 -7.54 1.99 -1.23
C LEU A 18 -9.04 1.97 -1.01
N HIS A 19 -9.78 1.41 -1.92
CA HIS A 19 -11.23 1.37 -1.78
C HIS A 19 -11.67 0.37 -0.74
N GLU A 20 -10.95 -0.71 -0.58
CA GLU A 20 -11.32 -1.72 0.39
C GLU A 20 -10.46 -1.59 1.62
N GLU A 21 -11.09 -1.75 2.77
CA GLU A 21 -10.35 -1.63 3.99
C GLU A 21 -9.26 -2.68 4.12
N TRP A 22 -9.54 -3.89 3.71
CA TRP A 22 -8.55 -4.93 3.84
C TRP A 22 -7.34 -4.67 2.93
N GLU A 23 -7.60 -4.05 1.78
CA GLU A 23 -6.51 -3.74 0.88
C GLU A 23 -5.68 -2.60 1.44
N LEU A 24 -6.33 -1.64 2.03
CA LEU A 24 -5.62 -0.55 2.64
C LEU A 24 -4.69 -1.09 3.73
N ALA A 25 -5.19 -1.99 4.55
CA ALA A 25 -4.38 -2.58 5.60
C ALA A 25 -3.23 -3.39 5.02
N TYR A 26 -3.51 -4.09 3.94
CA TYR A 26 -2.49 -4.89 3.27
C TYR A 26 -1.34 -3.99 2.82
N TRP A 27 -1.66 -2.89 2.15
CA TRP A 27 -0.62 -2.01 1.64
C TRP A 27 0.12 -1.27 2.75
N VAL A 28 -0.59 -0.90 3.80
CA VAL A 28 0.04 -0.24 4.91
C VAL A 28 1.10 -1.15 5.52
N LYS A 29 0.78 -2.41 5.66
CA LYS A 29 1.71 -3.34 6.24
C LYS A 29 2.83 -3.65 5.28
N LEU A 30 2.50 -3.90 4.05
CA LEU A 30 3.49 -4.28 3.07
C LEU A 30 4.51 -3.16 2.83
N LEU A 31 4.04 -1.94 2.77
CA LEU A 31 4.91 -0.82 2.47
C LEU A 31 5.49 -0.17 3.73
N GLY A 32 5.11 -0.65 4.89
CA GLY A 32 5.65 -0.13 6.13
C GLY A 32 5.30 1.32 6.37
N THR A 33 4.05 1.67 6.14
CA THR A 33 3.63 3.03 6.27
C THR A 33 2.34 3.09 7.08
N ASN A 34 1.63 4.19 7.04
CA ASN A 34 0.35 4.31 7.71
C ASN A 34 -0.66 4.83 6.70
N GLU A 35 -1.90 4.84 7.07
CA GLU A 35 -2.96 5.18 6.16
C GLU A 35 -2.82 6.60 5.62
N ASN A 36 -2.52 7.54 6.47
CA ASN A 36 -2.35 8.90 6.04
C ASN A 36 -1.27 9.08 5.01
N ASP A 37 -0.11 8.55 5.28
CA ASP A 37 1.02 8.67 4.38
C ASP A 37 0.74 7.93 3.08
N LEU A 38 0.07 6.79 3.17
CA LEU A 38 -0.23 6.03 1.99
C LEU A 38 -1.19 6.79 1.08
N ARG A 39 -2.22 7.38 1.65
CA ARG A 39 -3.17 8.13 0.85
C ARG A 39 -2.49 9.33 0.20
N HIS A 40 -1.62 9.97 0.94
CA HIS A 40 -0.89 11.11 0.43
C HIS A 40 0.01 10.69 -0.74
N ALA A 41 0.69 9.58 -0.59
CA ALA A 41 1.57 9.10 -1.65
C ALA A 41 0.78 8.83 -2.92
N VAL A 42 -0.36 8.18 -2.78
CA VAL A 42 -1.17 7.87 -3.94
C VAL A 42 -1.65 9.17 -4.59
N GLN A 43 -1.93 10.17 -3.80
CA GLN A 43 -2.37 11.42 -4.34
C GLN A 43 -1.25 12.14 -5.06
N GLU A 44 -0.06 12.02 -4.56
CA GLU A 44 1.08 12.71 -5.16
C GLU A 44 1.61 12.03 -6.41
N VAL A 45 1.76 10.76 -6.38
CA VAL A 45 2.38 10.05 -7.50
C VAL A 45 1.47 9.09 -8.23
N GLY A 46 0.24 8.99 -7.80
CA GLY A 46 -0.68 8.07 -8.47
C GLY A 46 -0.71 6.73 -7.79
N ALA A 47 -1.51 5.84 -8.31
CA ALA A 47 -1.74 4.55 -7.67
C ALA A 47 -0.77 3.47 -8.08
N LYS A 48 0.24 3.77 -8.86
CA LYS A 48 1.17 2.76 -9.26
C LYS A 48 2.00 2.33 -8.09
N THR A 49 2.06 1.05 -7.83
CA THR A 49 2.75 0.53 -6.67
C THR A 49 4.22 0.95 -6.63
N ASP A 50 4.87 0.88 -7.76
CA ASP A 50 6.29 1.25 -7.81
C ASP A 50 6.49 2.70 -7.45
N ALA A 51 5.64 3.57 -7.96
CA ALA A 51 5.76 4.98 -7.68
C ALA A 51 5.47 5.28 -6.22
N VAL A 52 4.46 4.62 -5.67
CA VAL A 52 4.10 4.82 -4.29
C VAL A 52 5.23 4.33 -3.38
N ARG A 53 5.77 3.18 -3.71
CA ARG A 53 6.84 2.62 -2.90
C ARG A 53 8.06 3.54 -2.91
N GLN A 54 8.40 4.07 -4.05
CA GLN A 54 9.53 4.97 -4.16
C GLN A 54 9.28 6.23 -3.38
N HIS A 55 8.08 6.76 -3.46
CA HIS A 55 7.75 7.98 -2.77
C HIS A 55 7.86 7.78 -1.25
N LEU A 56 7.32 6.67 -0.76
CA LEU A 56 7.35 6.39 0.66
C LEU A 56 8.78 6.07 1.11
N GLY A 57 9.51 5.41 0.28
CA GLY A 57 10.89 5.09 0.60
C GLY A 57 11.72 6.33 0.75
N LYS A 58 11.50 7.30 -0.11
CA LYS A 58 12.23 8.52 -0.03
C LYS A 58 11.93 9.24 1.25
N ARG A 59 10.69 9.26 1.65
CA ARG A 59 10.33 9.94 2.87
C ARG A 59 10.92 9.25 4.06
N GLN A 60 10.96 7.95 4.03
CA GLN A 60 11.44 7.25 5.17
C GLN A 60 12.93 7.26 5.29
N SER A 61 13.62 7.30 4.21
CA SER A 61 15.03 7.27 4.30
C SER A 61 15.61 8.62 4.46
N GLN A 62 14.88 9.63 4.67
CA GLN A 62 15.37 10.82 4.81
C GLN A 62 15.91 10.93 6.07
N THR A 63 16.51 11.12 6.58
CA THR A 63 16.99 11.22 7.81
C THR A 63 18.13 11.80 7.86
#